data_74786b268f948912b9043ecbbf1ff6e0
#
_entry.id   74786b268f948912b9043ecbbf1ff6e0
#
_cell.length_a   1.000
_cell.length_b   1.000
_cell.length_c   1.000
_cell.angle_alpha   90.00
_cell.angle_beta   90.00
_cell.angle_gamma   90.00
#
_symmetry.space_group_name_H-M   'P 1'
#
loop_
_entity.id
_entity.type
_entity.pdbx_description
1 polymer ?
#
loop_
_entity_poly.entity_id
_entity_poly.type
_entity_poly.pdbx_seq_one_letter_code
_entity_poly.pdbx_strand_id
1 'polypeptide(L)'
;MYKRQATICHRAFAYAVDDIAVLAAGEDPMGHIRNQLADAINKLNNARLFSHLAGLFGTALGANKLDVAKAGARATEVNFLTASTIARARNLLGERGEDLDILIVHPTVAYYLYQVGMLTFSTSALSTGTNLTWGGGGVGISDRAVGEFAGCTVVVDSAVNTVAPSSSSGHQTEFFCYLTTSGTILEGQQSALRIEAERNILSKQDVLSVDYHTAYHVMGTKWNDAGDNPTNANLATANKWAITYDADLIPLVQLTVNTPLDTSTY
;
A
#
# COMPACT_ATOMS: atom_id res chain seq x y z
N MET A 1 -24.14 -18.96 -6.73
CA MET A 1 -24.25 -17.63 -6.08
C MET A 1 -22.86 -17.27 -5.55
N TYR A 2 -22.15 -16.40 -6.24
CA TYR A 2 -20.81 -15.99 -5.82
C TYR A 2 -20.94 -15.02 -4.64
N LYS A 3 -20.56 -15.47 -3.45
CA LYS A 3 -20.47 -14.59 -2.29
C LYS A 3 -19.20 -13.73 -2.43
N ARG A 4 -19.36 -12.48 -2.79
CA ARG A 4 -18.30 -11.48 -2.66
C ARG A 4 -18.20 -11.14 -1.17
N GLN A 5 -17.18 -11.66 -0.50
CA GLN A 5 -17.02 -11.42 0.94
C GLN A 5 -15.75 -10.57 1.13
N ALA A 6 -15.97 -9.27 1.21
CA ALA A 6 -14.96 -8.34 1.71
C ALA A 6 -14.95 -8.40 3.23
N THR A 7 -13.78 -8.41 3.84
CA THR A 7 -13.67 -8.31 5.29
C THR A 7 -13.62 -6.86 5.72
N ILE A 8 -14.40 -6.53 6.77
CA ILE A 8 -14.47 -5.19 7.32
C ILE A 8 -13.46 -5.08 8.45
N CYS A 9 -12.70 -3.99 8.45
CA CYS A 9 -11.75 -3.68 9.51
C CYS A 9 -12.26 -2.45 10.27
N HIS A 10 -12.61 -2.65 11.53
CA HIS A 10 -12.88 -1.58 12.46
C HIS A 10 -11.57 -1.13 13.11
N ARG A 11 -11.32 0.15 13.11
CA ARG A 11 -10.19 0.76 13.80
C ARG A 11 -10.68 1.92 14.65
N ALA A 12 -10.27 1.89 15.92
CA ALA A 12 -10.55 2.94 16.87
C ALA A 12 -9.29 3.25 17.68
N PHE A 13 -9.06 4.50 17.96
CA PHE A 13 -7.99 4.98 18.82
C PHE A 13 -8.41 6.26 19.49
N ALA A 14 -7.83 6.52 20.65
CA ALA A 14 -8.09 7.71 21.41
C ALA A 14 -6.80 8.36 21.88
N TYR A 15 -6.80 9.67 21.93
CA TYR A 15 -5.72 10.48 22.48
C TYR A 15 -6.26 11.29 23.66
N ALA A 16 -5.45 11.45 24.69
CA ALA A 16 -5.78 12.29 25.83
C ALA A 16 -4.61 13.25 26.11
N VAL A 17 -4.92 14.50 26.41
CA VAL A 17 -3.94 15.53 26.78
C VAL A 17 -4.32 16.14 28.09
N ASP A 18 -3.40 16.16 29.05
CA ASP A 18 -3.59 16.76 30.37
C ASP A 18 -3.40 18.29 30.32
N ASP A 19 -4.15 19.02 31.14
CA ASP A 19 -4.01 20.47 31.28
C ASP A 19 -2.59 20.87 31.69
N ILE A 20 -1.90 20.07 32.50
CA ILE A 20 -0.50 20.30 32.92
C ILE A 20 0.44 20.20 31.71
N ALA A 21 0.19 19.29 30.79
CA ALA A 21 0.99 19.15 29.58
C ALA A 21 0.88 20.40 28.69
N VAL A 22 -0.32 20.96 28.56
CA VAL A 22 -0.55 22.23 27.83
C VAL A 22 0.24 23.40 28.45
N LEU A 23 0.19 23.52 29.78
CA LEU A 23 0.92 24.56 30.50
C LEU A 23 2.44 24.38 30.36
N ALA A 24 2.95 23.17 30.42
CA ALA A 24 4.38 22.88 30.32
C ALA A 24 4.92 23.04 28.89
N ALA A 25 4.14 22.71 27.87
CA ALA A 25 4.53 22.84 26.48
C ALA A 25 4.45 24.29 25.96
N GLY A 26 3.57 25.11 26.54
CA GLY A 26 3.28 26.45 26.03
C GLY A 26 2.57 26.52 24.69
N GLU A 27 2.15 25.37 24.18
CA GLU A 27 1.43 25.16 22.91
C GLU A 27 0.22 24.26 23.12
N ASP A 28 -0.65 24.15 22.14
CA ASP A 28 -1.80 23.24 22.15
C ASP A 28 -1.42 21.87 21.55
N PRO A 29 -1.06 20.84 22.36
CA PRO A 29 -0.73 19.51 21.85
C PRO A 29 -1.90 18.82 21.16
N MET A 30 -3.15 19.11 21.57
CA MET A 30 -4.33 18.54 20.95
C MET A 30 -4.53 19.10 19.53
N GLY A 31 -4.22 20.38 19.31
CA GLY A 31 -4.22 20.98 17.98
C GLY A 31 -3.19 20.32 17.06
N HIS A 32 -1.99 20.01 17.56
CA HIS A 32 -0.98 19.26 16.82
C HIS A 32 -1.45 17.85 16.45
N ILE A 33 -2.06 17.12 17.38
CA ILE A 33 -2.63 15.78 17.13
C ILE A 33 -3.68 15.86 16.03
N ARG A 34 -4.61 16.82 16.11
CA ARG A 34 -5.68 16.98 15.09
C ARG A 34 -5.10 17.25 13.70
N ASN A 35 -4.07 18.07 13.59
CA ASN A 35 -3.43 18.42 12.32
C ASN A 35 -2.73 17.22 11.67
N GLN A 36 -2.16 16.31 12.48
CA GLN A 36 -1.46 15.11 11.98
C GLN A 36 -2.36 13.89 11.81
N LEU A 37 -3.61 13.97 12.29
CA LEU A 37 -4.53 12.84 12.34
C LEU A 37 -4.83 12.27 10.95
N ALA A 38 -5.07 13.12 9.96
CA ALA A 38 -5.36 12.70 8.58
C ALA A 38 -4.20 11.90 7.98
N ASP A 39 -2.97 12.39 8.16
CA ASP A 39 -1.77 11.70 7.67
C ASP A 39 -1.55 10.37 8.37
N ALA A 40 -1.80 10.31 9.68
CA ALA A 40 -1.71 9.07 10.45
C ALA A 40 -2.73 8.02 9.97
N ILE A 41 -3.98 8.43 9.74
CA ILE A 41 -5.03 7.54 9.22
C ILE A 41 -4.66 7.03 7.83
N ASN A 42 -4.19 7.90 6.94
CA ASN A 42 -3.77 7.51 5.60
C ASN A 42 -2.62 6.48 5.64
N LYS A 43 -1.62 6.68 6.49
CA LYS A 43 -0.52 5.71 6.67
C LYS A 43 -1.03 4.36 7.18
N LEU A 44 -1.95 4.35 8.14
CA LEU A 44 -2.55 3.13 8.67
C LEU A 44 -3.36 2.39 7.61
N ASN A 45 -4.12 3.12 6.79
CA ASN A 45 -4.90 2.55 5.69
C ASN A 45 -4.00 1.95 4.60
N ASN A 46 -2.93 2.66 4.21
CA ASN A 46 -1.96 2.14 3.25
C ASN A 46 -1.26 0.88 3.79
N ALA A 47 -0.79 0.89 5.03
CA ALA A 47 -0.18 -0.29 5.65
C ALA A 47 -1.14 -1.48 5.68
N ARG A 48 -2.44 -1.25 5.89
CA ARG A 48 -3.46 -2.30 5.84
C ARG A 48 -3.66 -2.84 4.43
N LEU A 49 -3.72 -1.95 3.41
CA LEU A 49 -3.82 -2.35 2.01
C LEU A 49 -2.66 -3.27 1.61
N PHE A 50 -1.43 -2.88 1.94
CA PHE A 50 -0.26 -3.71 1.59
C PHE A 50 -0.18 -5.00 2.41
N SER A 51 -0.70 -5.02 3.65
CA SER A 51 -0.87 -6.28 4.40
C SER A 51 -1.86 -7.22 3.72
N HIS A 52 -2.96 -6.69 3.19
CA HIS A 52 -3.94 -7.43 2.41
C HIS A 52 -3.30 -8.02 1.14
N LEU A 53 -2.57 -7.19 0.37
CA LEU A 53 -1.86 -7.65 -0.83
C LEU A 53 -0.82 -8.72 -0.50
N ALA A 54 -0.05 -8.58 0.57
CA ALA A 54 0.92 -9.59 1.00
C ALA A 54 0.25 -10.95 1.27
N GLY A 55 -0.90 -10.95 1.94
CA GLY A 55 -1.67 -12.17 2.18
C GLY A 55 -2.18 -12.83 0.89
N LEU A 56 -2.71 -12.05 -0.04
CA LEU A 56 -3.20 -12.53 -1.33
C LEU A 56 -2.10 -13.17 -2.17
N PHE A 57 -0.95 -12.52 -2.27
CA PHE A 57 0.19 -13.03 -3.04
C PHE A 57 0.96 -14.15 -2.32
N GLY A 58 0.67 -14.39 -1.06
CA GLY A 58 1.27 -15.51 -0.33
C GLY A 58 0.85 -16.88 -0.88
N THR A 59 -0.41 -17.05 -1.31
CA THR A 59 -0.94 -18.32 -1.84
C THR A 59 -1.96 -18.10 -2.93
N ALA A 60 -2.98 -17.27 -2.69
CA ALA A 60 -4.17 -17.18 -3.56
C ALA A 60 -3.84 -16.68 -4.97
N LEU A 61 -2.98 -15.67 -5.10
CA LEU A 61 -2.50 -15.10 -6.36
C LEU A 61 -1.03 -15.45 -6.66
N GLY A 62 -0.57 -16.62 -6.22
CA GLY A 62 0.81 -17.06 -6.45
C GLY A 62 1.17 -17.19 -7.94
N ALA A 63 0.21 -17.46 -8.81
CA ALA A 63 0.41 -17.54 -10.27
C ALA A 63 0.71 -16.16 -10.89
N ASN A 64 0.20 -15.06 -10.30
CA ASN A 64 0.40 -13.68 -10.75
C ASN A 64 1.63 -13.03 -10.10
N LYS A 65 2.62 -13.82 -9.69
CA LYS A 65 3.83 -13.35 -9.06
C LYS A 65 5.03 -13.56 -9.98
N LEU A 66 5.78 -12.50 -10.23
CA LEU A 66 7.07 -12.55 -10.94
C LEU A 66 8.17 -12.16 -9.97
N ASP A 67 8.99 -13.13 -9.59
CA ASP A 67 10.16 -12.92 -8.76
C ASP A 67 11.39 -12.82 -9.64
N VAL A 68 12.01 -11.66 -9.69
CA VAL A 68 13.29 -11.41 -10.34
C VAL A 68 14.37 -10.99 -9.34
N ALA A 69 14.00 -10.79 -8.08
CA ALA A 69 14.94 -10.48 -7.03
C ALA A 69 15.90 -11.64 -6.81
N LYS A 70 17.10 -11.33 -6.38
CA LYS A 70 18.12 -12.30 -6.02
C LYS A 70 18.33 -12.30 -4.53
N ALA A 71 17.87 -13.37 -3.90
CA ALA A 71 18.18 -13.64 -2.51
C ALA A 71 19.59 -14.26 -2.40
N GLY A 72 20.41 -13.81 -1.47
CA GLY A 72 21.66 -14.50 -1.13
C GLY A 72 22.90 -14.12 -1.92
N ALA A 73 22.85 -13.14 -2.82
CA ALA A 73 24.02 -12.59 -3.50
C ALA A 73 23.72 -11.16 -3.97
N ARG A 74 24.78 -10.42 -4.32
CA ARG A 74 24.60 -9.09 -4.90
C ARG A 74 23.77 -9.18 -6.18
N ALA A 75 22.68 -8.39 -6.22
CA ALA A 75 21.84 -8.28 -7.40
C ALA A 75 22.60 -7.61 -8.56
N THR A 76 22.24 -7.97 -9.78
CA THR A 76 22.74 -7.42 -11.02
C THR A 76 21.59 -6.75 -11.78
N GLU A 77 21.86 -6.09 -12.89
CA GLU A 77 20.87 -5.37 -13.69
C GLU A 77 19.63 -6.21 -14.07
N VAL A 78 19.80 -7.53 -14.21
CA VAL A 78 18.68 -8.46 -14.49
C VAL A 78 17.69 -8.62 -13.31
N ASN A 79 18.11 -8.22 -12.12
CA ASN A 79 17.31 -8.28 -10.92
C ASN A 79 16.60 -6.93 -10.61
N PHE A 80 16.86 -5.91 -11.41
CA PHE A 80 16.30 -4.59 -11.21
C PHE A 80 15.01 -4.42 -12.01
N LEU A 81 14.23 -3.41 -11.64
CA LEU A 81 13.03 -3.05 -12.38
C LEU A 81 13.41 -2.42 -13.72
N THR A 82 13.03 -3.07 -14.82
CA THR A 82 13.26 -2.63 -16.19
C THR A 82 11.98 -2.76 -17.03
N ALA A 83 11.94 -2.14 -18.21
CA ALA A 83 10.81 -2.33 -19.13
C ALA A 83 10.61 -3.81 -19.51
N SER A 84 11.69 -4.59 -19.59
CA SER A 84 11.63 -6.04 -19.83
C SER A 84 10.94 -6.80 -18.69
N THR A 85 11.19 -6.42 -17.43
CA THR A 85 10.49 -7.05 -16.29
C THR A 85 9.00 -6.72 -16.28
N ILE A 86 8.62 -5.49 -16.66
CA ILE A 86 7.21 -5.10 -16.83
C ILE A 86 6.54 -5.93 -17.94
N ALA A 87 7.21 -6.06 -19.10
CA ALA A 87 6.68 -6.87 -20.22
C ALA A 87 6.48 -8.35 -19.81
N ARG A 88 7.43 -8.92 -19.06
CA ARG A 88 7.31 -10.29 -18.51
C ARG A 88 6.16 -10.40 -17.51
N ALA A 89 5.95 -9.39 -16.68
CA ALA A 89 4.84 -9.37 -15.74
C ALA A 89 3.48 -9.30 -16.43
N ARG A 90 3.36 -8.44 -17.46
CA ARG A 90 2.15 -8.38 -18.30
C ARG A 90 1.85 -9.70 -18.97
N ASN A 91 2.87 -10.43 -19.44
CA ASN A 91 2.72 -11.72 -20.09
C ASN A 91 2.16 -12.81 -19.17
N LEU A 92 2.23 -12.66 -17.83
CA LEU A 92 1.59 -13.61 -16.90
C LEU A 92 0.07 -13.64 -17.03
N LEU A 93 -0.54 -12.52 -17.42
CA LEU A 93 -1.98 -12.38 -17.61
C LEU A 93 -2.41 -12.56 -19.09
N GLY A 94 -1.48 -12.91 -19.97
CA GLY A 94 -1.76 -13.04 -21.41
C GLY A 94 -2.33 -11.76 -22.01
N GLU A 95 -3.48 -11.85 -22.68
CA GLU A 95 -4.13 -10.72 -23.35
C GLU A 95 -4.53 -9.60 -22.38
N ARG A 96 -4.84 -9.92 -21.12
CA ARG A 96 -5.20 -8.93 -20.08
C ARG A 96 -4.01 -8.18 -19.51
N GLY A 97 -2.80 -8.59 -19.84
CA GLY A 97 -1.60 -7.87 -19.41
C GLY A 97 -1.52 -6.43 -19.96
N GLU A 98 -2.22 -6.14 -21.06
CA GLU A 98 -2.29 -4.78 -21.62
C GLU A 98 -3.17 -3.84 -20.81
N ASP A 99 -4.11 -4.37 -20.03
CA ASP A 99 -5.00 -3.59 -19.16
C ASP A 99 -4.26 -3.00 -17.95
N LEU A 100 -3.03 -3.47 -17.65
CA LEU A 100 -2.24 -3.01 -16.51
C LEU A 100 -1.62 -1.65 -16.79
N ASP A 101 -2.17 -0.60 -16.19
CA ASP A 101 -1.83 0.80 -16.43
C ASP A 101 -1.24 1.53 -15.21
N ILE A 102 -1.24 0.88 -14.04
CA ILE A 102 -0.76 1.47 -12.79
C ILE A 102 0.35 0.60 -12.20
N LEU A 103 1.46 1.25 -11.84
CA LEU A 103 2.62 0.63 -11.19
C LEU A 103 2.85 1.26 -9.81
N ILE A 104 2.64 0.50 -8.76
CA ILE A 104 2.87 0.95 -7.37
C ILE A 104 4.25 0.46 -6.95
N VAL A 105 5.11 1.38 -6.50
CA VAL A 105 6.50 1.09 -6.14
C VAL A 105 6.92 1.74 -4.81
N HIS A 106 7.92 1.15 -4.16
CA HIS A 106 8.59 1.76 -3.01
C HIS A 106 9.44 2.97 -3.46
N PRO A 107 9.61 4.02 -2.64
CA PRO A 107 10.41 5.21 -2.97
C PRO A 107 11.82 4.89 -3.48
N THR A 108 12.50 3.92 -2.89
CA THR A 108 13.86 3.51 -3.31
C THR A 108 13.89 3.02 -4.77
N VAL A 109 12.87 2.26 -5.19
CA VAL A 109 12.74 1.81 -6.58
C VAL A 109 12.43 2.99 -7.52
N ALA A 110 11.57 3.91 -7.08
CA ALA A 110 11.26 5.11 -7.86
C ALA A 110 12.50 6.00 -8.07
N TYR A 111 13.32 6.19 -7.04
CA TYR A 111 14.58 6.92 -7.16
C TYR A 111 15.57 6.25 -8.10
N TYR A 112 15.63 4.92 -8.11
CA TYR A 112 16.42 4.18 -9.08
C TYR A 112 15.94 4.45 -10.52
N LEU A 113 14.64 4.34 -10.78
CA LEU A 113 14.07 4.64 -12.11
C LEU A 113 14.35 6.08 -12.55
N TYR A 114 14.32 7.01 -11.62
CA TYR A 114 14.68 8.41 -11.85
C TYR A 114 16.17 8.55 -12.21
N GLN A 115 17.06 7.92 -11.45
CA GLN A 115 18.51 7.99 -11.67
C GLN A 115 18.93 7.44 -13.05
N VAL A 116 18.27 6.37 -13.50
CA VAL A 116 18.54 5.76 -14.81
C VAL A 116 17.85 6.51 -15.96
N GLY A 117 17.03 7.54 -15.65
CA GLY A 117 16.31 8.32 -16.66
C GLY A 117 15.15 7.55 -17.31
N MET A 118 14.70 6.49 -16.70
CA MET A 118 13.57 5.69 -17.21
C MET A 118 12.20 6.25 -16.83
N LEU A 119 12.13 7.12 -15.82
CA LEU A 119 10.90 7.73 -15.36
C LEU A 119 10.67 9.05 -16.09
N THR A 120 9.62 9.12 -16.89
CA THR A 120 9.17 10.34 -17.55
C THR A 120 8.15 11.06 -16.69
N PHE A 121 8.48 12.28 -16.23
CA PHE A 121 7.50 13.11 -15.52
C PHE A 121 6.49 13.67 -16.49
N SER A 122 5.21 13.42 -16.24
CA SER A 122 4.14 14.13 -16.94
C SER A 122 4.03 15.55 -16.40
N THR A 123 4.48 16.52 -17.19
CA THR A 123 4.34 17.94 -16.86
C THR A 123 2.87 18.39 -16.74
N SER A 124 1.94 17.68 -17.36
CA SER A 124 0.50 17.93 -17.24
C SER A 124 -0.06 17.58 -15.85
N ALA A 125 0.50 16.63 -15.14
CA ALA A 125 0.11 16.31 -13.76
C ALA A 125 0.54 17.42 -12.77
N LEU A 126 1.62 18.14 -13.05
CA LEU A 126 2.06 19.29 -12.26
C LEU A 126 1.26 20.58 -12.54
N SER A 127 0.66 20.70 -13.74
CA SER A 127 0.06 21.96 -14.20
C SER A 127 -1.41 22.09 -13.86
N THR A 128 -2.13 21.04 -13.55
CA THR A 128 -3.60 21.08 -13.41
C THR A 128 -4.12 20.83 -12.01
N GLY A 129 -3.27 20.59 -11.01
CA GLY A 129 -3.77 20.37 -9.64
C GLY A 129 -4.83 19.26 -9.54
N THR A 130 -4.87 18.38 -10.52
CA THR A 130 -5.81 17.26 -10.55
C THR A 130 -5.25 16.20 -9.63
N ASN A 131 -5.74 16.19 -8.41
CA ASN A 131 -5.57 15.07 -7.50
C ASN A 131 -6.02 13.81 -8.23
N LEU A 132 -5.12 12.89 -8.50
CA LEU A 132 -5.48 11.54 -8.89
C LEU A 132 -6.19 10.90 -7.70
N THR A 133 -7.50 11.12 -7.63
CA THR A 133 -8.37 10.50 -6.64
C THR A 133 -8.55 9.06 -7.07
N TRP A 134 -7.87 8.16 -6.39
CA TRP A 134 -8.12 6.74 -6.52
C TRP A 134 -9.52 6.43 -5.98
N GLY A 135 -10.41 6.05 -6.90
CA GLY A 135 -11.70 5.44 -6.58
C GLY A 135 -12.61 6.20 -5.62
N GLY A 136 -13.21 7.30 -6.06
CA GLY A 136 -14.53 7.80 -5.61
C GLY A 136 -14.81 8.02 -4.12
N GLY A 137 -13.81 8.00 -3.27
CA GLY A 137 -14.00 8.05 -1.84
C GLY A 137 -12.78 8.51 -1.03
N GLY A 138 -12.16 9.64 -1.40
CA GLY A 138 -11.40 10.49 -0.46
C GLY A 138 -10.23 9.89 0.31
N VAL A 139 -9.73 8.71 -0.04
CA VAL A 139 -8.44 8.23 0.47
C VAL A 139 -7.43 8.47 -0.63
N GLY A 140 -6.87 9.69 -0.64
CA GLY A 140 -5.82 10.02 -1.56
C GLY A 140 -4.62 9.10 -1.33
N ILE A 141 -4.27 8.30 -2.35
CA ILE A 141 -2.87 8.07 -2.58
C ILE A 141 -2.34 9.48 -2.82
N SER A 142 -1.72 10.02 -1.78
CA SER A 142 -1.23 11.38 -1.73
C SER A 142 -0.54 11.74 -3.03
N ASP A 143 -0.56 13.01 -3.44
CA ASP A 143 0.10 13.73 -4.55
C ASP A 143 1.44 13.19 -5.11
N ARG A 144 1.66 11.90 -5.04
CA ARG A 144 2.88 11.19 -5.36
C ARG A 144 2.79 10.32 -6.62
N ALA A 145 1.80 10.56 -7.47
CA ALA A 145 1.87 10.08 -8.85
C ALA A 145 2.93 10.88 -9.57
N VAL A 146 4.07 10.28 -9.82
CA VAL A 146 5.29 11.03 -10.09
C VAL A 146 5.71 10.94 -11.54
N GLY A 147 5.14 10.01 -12.33
CA GLY A 147 5.55 9.88 -13.70
C GLY A 147 4.98 8.67 -14.41
N GLU A 148 5.46 8.45 -15.60
CA GLU A 148 5.10 7.30 -16.43
C GLU A 148 6.34 6.46 -16.70
N PHE A 149 6.20 5.14 -16.58
CA PHE A 149 7.22 4.15 -16.87
C PHE A 149 6.64 2.95 -17.62
N ALA A 150 7.19 2.64 -18.78
CA ALA A 150 6.78 1.51 -19.63
C ALA A 150 5.26 1.46 -19.91
N GLY A 151 4.61 2.64 -20.08
CA GLY A 151 3.17 2.74 -20.30
C GLY A 151 2.33 2.53 -19.05
N CYS A 152 2.92 2.66 -17.86
CA CYS A 152 2.21 2.61 -16.59
C CYS A 152 2.39 3.92 -15.83
N THR A 153 1.33 4.40 -15.20
CA THR A 153 1.42 5.50 -14.24
C THR A 153 2.07 5.02 -12.96
N VAL A 154 3.18 5.65 -12.56
CA VAL A 154 3.95 5.27 -11.37
C VAL A 154 3.40 5.97 -10.14
N VAL A 155 3.02 5.18 -9.15
CA VAL A 155 2.57 5.63 -7.83
C VAL A 155 3.60 5.20 -6.78
N VAL A 156 4.07 6.16 -5.98
CA VAL A 156 5.10 5.92 -4.98
C VAL A 156 4.50 5.88 -3.59
N ASP A 157 4.71 4.78 -2.87
CA ASP A 157 4.26 4.65 -1.49
C ASP A 157 5.31 3.94 -0.62
N SER A 158 5.62 4.52 0.53
CA SER A 158 6.59 3.96 1.49
C SER A 158 6.05 2.79 2.31
N ALA A 159 4.74 2.55 2.29
CA ALA A 159 4.11 1.41 2.96
C ALA A 159 4.16 0.12 2.13
N VAL A 160 4.64 0.18 0.89
CA VAL A 160 4.85 -1.01 0.06
C VAL A 160 5.79 -1.99 0.77
N ASN A 161 5.40 -3.25 0.77
CA ASN A 161 6.13 -4.31 1.47
C ASN A 161 7.56 -4.47 0.93
N THR A 162 8.47 -4.75 1.85
CA THR A 162 9.86 -5.08 1.54
C THR A 162 10.29 -6.29 2.36
N VAL A 163 11.26 -7.04 1.87
CA VAL A 163 11.91 -8.12 2.62
C VAL A 163 13.34 -7.67 2.90
N ALA A 164 13.63 -7.51 4.20
CA ALA A 164 14.99 -7.15 4.62
C ALA A 164 15.98 -8.25 4.24
N PRO A 165 17.24 -7.90 3.93
CA PRO A 165 18.27 -8.87 3.64
C PRO A 165 18.49 -9.81 4.83
N SER A 166 18.69 -11.09 4.56
CA SER A 166 19.17 -12.01 5.60
C SER A 166 20.59 -11.58 6.01
N SER A 167 20.99 -11.90 7.24
CA SER A 167 22.23 -11.45 7.91
C SER A 167 23.55 -11.78 7.21
N SER A 168 23.53 -12.34 6.02
CA SER A 168 24.72 -12.69 5.22
C SER A 168 25.16 -11.51 4.36
N SER A 169 26.45 -11.24 4.33
CA SER A 169 27.02 -10.19 3.49
C SER A 169 26.68 -10.37 2.00
N GLY A 170 26.31 -9.31 1.34
CA GLY A 170 25.94 -9.30 -0.09
C GLY A 170 24.46 -9.46 -0.39
N HIS A 171 23.62 -9.64 0.63
CA HIS A 171 22.16 -9.64 0.47
C HIS A 171 21.65 -8.21 0.33
N GLN A 172 20.71 -7.99 -0.57
CA GLN A 172 20.02 -6.72 -0.75
C GLN A 172 18.56 -6.85 -0.40
N THR A 173 17.94 -5.75 0.01
CA THR A 173 16.50 -5.69 0.25
C THR A 173 15.75 -6.05 -1.04
N GLU A 174 14.74 -6.89 -0.90
CA GLU A 174 13.78 -7.18 -1.95
C GLU A 174 12.61 -6.20 -1.82
N PHE A 175 12.29 -5.52 -2.90
CA PHE A 175 11.18 -4.58 -2.97
C PHE A 175 10.05 -5.18 -3.77
N PHE A 176 8.85 -5.11 -3.22
CA PHE A 176 7.66 -5.47 -3.97
C PHE A 176 7.20 -4.29 -4.83
N CYS A 177 6.73 -4.59 -6.01
CA CYS A 177 6.06 -3.66 -6.89
C CYS A 177 4.75 -4.31 -7.34
N TYR A 178 3.70 -3.52 -7.48
CA TYR A 178 2.40 -4.03 -7.88
C TYR A 178 1.97 -3.37 -9.17
N LEU A 179 1.67 -4.21 -10.17
CA LEU A 179 1.02 -3.80 -11.42
C LEU A 179 -0.47 -4.08 -11.32
N THR A 180 -1.28 -3.09 -11.59
CA THR A 180 -2.74 -3.19 -11.50
C THR A 180 -3.42 -2.25 -12.49
N THR A 181 -4.74 -2.33 -12.58
CA THR A 181 -5.57 -1.37 -13.30
C THR A 181 -6.60 -0.74 -12.37
N SER A 182 -7.16 0.38 -12.79
CA SER A 182 -8.23 1.07 -12.06
C SER A 182 -9.42 0.13 -11.83
N GLY A 183 -9.98 0.14 -10.62
CA GLY A 183 -11.13 -0.68 -10.26
C GLY A 183 -10.81 -2.11 -9.81
N THR A 184 -9.57 -2.57 -9.85
CA THR A 184 -9.18 -3.91 -9.35
C THR A 184 -9.24 -3.97 -7.83
N ILE A 185 -8.78 -2.91 -7.17
CA ILE A 185 -8.83 -2.77 -5.72
C ILE A 185 -9.96 -1.81 -5.39
N LEU A 186 -10.91 -2.28 -4.62
CA LEU A 186 -12.06 -1.50 -4.19
C LEU A 186 -11.92 -1.17 -2.71
N GLU A 187 -12.23 0.07 -2.37
CA GLU A 187 -12.39 0.50 -0.98
C GLU A 187 -13.88 0.71 -0.69
N GLY A 188 -14.35 0.11 0.40
CA GLY A 188 -15.70 0.30 0.91
C GLY A 188 -15.65 0.88 2.32
N GLN A 189 -16.47 1.87 2.59
CA GLN A 189 -16.67 2.42 3.92
C GLN A 189 -18.03 1.99 4.45
N GLN A 190 -18.04 1.24 5.55
CA GLN A 190 -19.28 0.91 6.25
C GLN A 190 -19.66 2.05 7.20
N SER A 191 -18.70 2.61 7.91
CA SER A 191 -18.84 3.80 8.74
C SER A 191 -17.77 4.80 8.34
N ALA A 192 -18.20 6.01 8.03
CA ALA A 192 -17.28 7.12 7.77
C ALA A 192 -16.44 7.41 9.02
N LEU A 193 -15.32 8.10 8.81
CA LEU A 193 -14.48 8.58 9.90
C LEU A 193 -15.31 9.43 10.85
N ARG A 194 -15.38 9.00 12.11
CA ARG A 194 -16.03 9.70 13.21
C ARG A 194 -14.98 10.19 14.19
N ILE A 195 -15.00 11.48 14.44
CA ILE A 195 -14.10 12.14 15.38
C ILE A 195 -14.95 12.77 16.46
N GLU A 196 -14.76 12.34 17.71
CA GLU A 196 -15.45 12.87 18.88
C GLU A 196 -14.42 13.45 19.84
N ALA A 197 -14.70 14.63 20.36
CA ALA A 197 -13.88 15.29 21.35
C ALA A 197 -14.69 15.54 22.60
N GLU A 198 -14.18 15.14 23.75
CA GLU A 198 -14.82 15.30 25.05
C GLU A 198 -13.79 15.72 26.10
N ARG A 199 -14.23 16.53 27.05
CA ARG A 199 -13.43 16.89 28.21
C ARG A 199 -13.76 15.99 29.39
N ASN A 200 -12.76 15.29 29.90
CA ASN A 200 -12.88 14.55 31.15
C ASN A 200 -12.58 15.48 32.34
N ILE A 201 -13.63 15.91 33.03
CA ILE A 201 -13.53 16.88 34.14
C ILE A 201 -12.82 16.27 35.36
N LEU A 202 -12.95 14.97 35.57
CA LEU A 202 -12.36 14.28 36.74
C LEU A 202 -10.84 14.17 36.62
N SER A 203 -10.35 13.87 35.44
CA SER A 203 -8.90 13.75 35.17
C SER A 203 -8.28 15.05 34.62
N LYS A 204 -9.10 16.09 34.36
CA LYS A 204 -8.66 17.35 33.71
C LYS A 204 -7.89 17.12 32.40
N GLN A 205 -8.47 16.27 31.56
CA GLN A 205 -7.92 15.88 30.27
C GLN A 205 -8.91 16.20 29.17
N ASP A 206 -8.38 16.64 28.02
CA ASP A 206 -9.12 16.67 26.77
C ASP A 206 -8.88 15.36 26.04
N VAL A 207 -9.96 14.67 25.66
CA VAL A 207 -9.94 13.36 24.99
C VAL A 207 -10.46 13.51 23.58
N LEU A 208 -9.74 12.95 22.62
CA LEU A 208 -10.12 12.84 21.22
C LEU A 208 -10.24 11.36 20.86
N SER A 209 -11.43 10.92 20.50
CA SER A 209 -11.70 9.57 20.01
C SER A 209 -11.92 9.57 18.51
N VAL A 210 -11.35 8.58 17.85
CA VAL A 210 -11.46 8.39 16.40
C VAL A 210 -11.84 6.96 16.11
N ASP A 211 -12.90 6.75 15.34
CA ASP A 211 -13.31 5.43 14.88
C ASP A 211 -13.77 5.45 13.41
N TYR A 212 -13.49 4.36 12.70
CA TYR A 212 -13.94 4.18 11.33
C TYR A 212 -13.94 2.69 10.93
N HIS A 213 -14.81 2.35 9.97
CA HIS A 213 -14.93 1.00 9.44
C HIS A 213 -14.70 1.04 7.93
N THR A 214 -13.65 0.40 7.49
CA THR A 214 -13.33 0.30 6.07
C THR A 214 -13.00 -1.11 5.67
N ALA A 215 -13.23 -1.44 4.40
CA ALA A 215 -12.88 -2.71 3.80
C ALA A 215 -12.10 -2.45 2.52
N TYR A 216 -11.00 -3.16 2.33
CA TYR A 216 -10.35 -3.30 1.04
C TYR A 216 -10.74 -4.64 0.43
N HIS A 217 -11.05 -4.62 -0.85
CA HIS A 217 -11.43 -5.82 -1.58
C HIS A 217 -10.77 -5.83 -2.95
N VAL A 218 -10.02 -6.87 -3.25
CA VAL A 218 -9.51 -7.14 -4.59
C VAL A 218 -10.54 -7.97 -5.33
N MET A 219 -10.95 -7.52 -6.51
CA MET A 219 -11.94 -8.22 -7.32
C MET A 219 -11.49 -9.65 -7.61
N GLY A 220 -12.40 -10.60 -7.49
CA GLY A 220 -12.10 -12.01 -7.75
C GLY A 220 -11.47 -12.77 -6.58
N THR A 221 -11.35 -12.14 -5.40
CA THR A 221 -10.82 -12.78 -4.18
C THR A 221 -11.90 -12.89 -3.10
N LYS A 222 -11.64 -13.67 -2.07
CA LYS A 222 -12.49 -13.77 -0.89
C LYS A 222 -11.65 -13.98 0.37
N TRP A 223 -12.13 -13.44 1.47
CA TRP A 223 -11.66 -13.77 2.80
C TRP A 223 -12.23 -15.13 3.24
N ASN A 224 -11.38 -16.03 3.70
CA ASN A 224 -11.74 -17.42 4.03
C ASN A 224 -11.59 -17.76 5.52
N ASP A 225 -11.43 -16.74 6.36
CA ASP A 225 -11.37 -16.91 7.81
C ASP A 225 -12.70 -16.47 8.45
N ALA A 226 -13.06 -17.11 9.56
CA ALA A 226 -14.27 -16.81 10.31
C ALA A 226 -14.14 -15.62 11.28
N GLY A 227 -12.92 -15.08 11.42
CA GLY A 227 -12.65 -13.98 12.35
C GLY A 227 -13.16 -12.65 11.83
N ASP A 228 -13.94 -11.96 12.65
CA ASP A 228 -14.33 -10.57 12.43
C ASP A 228 -13.17 -9.61 12.79
N ASN A 229 -13.09 -8.46 12.14
CA ASN A 229 -12.11 -7.40 12.40
C ASN A 229 -10.64 -7.88 12.40
N PRO A 230 -10.12 -8.40 11.28
CA PRO A 230 -8.76 -8.94 11.24
C PRO A 230 -7.71 -7.85 11.49
N THR A 231 -6.64 -8.22 12.18
CA THR A 231 -5.44 -7.38 12.31
C THR A 231 -4.63 -7.36 11.00
N ASN A 232 -3.70 -6.44 10.85
CA ASN A 232 -2.81 -6.42 9.68
C ASN A 232 -2.01 -7.72 9.53
N ALA A 233 -1.58 -8.33 10.64
CA ALA A 233 -0.92 -9.63 10.64
C ALA A 233 -1.83 -10.76 10.12
N ASN A 234 -3.11 -10.73 10.51
CA ASN A 234 -4.09 -11.69 10.00
C ASN A 234 -4.34 -11.49 8.50
N LEU A 235 -4.45 -10.23 8.05
CA LEU A 235 -4.60 -9.91 6.62
C LEU A 235 -3.39 -10.38 5.79
N ALA A 236 -2.19 -10.30 6.33
CA ALA A 236 -0.96 -10.75 5.67
C ALA A 236 -0.80 -12.28 5.65
N THR A 237 -1.69 -13.02 6.32
CA THR A 237 -1.60 -14.49 6.39
C THR A 237 -2.17 -15.13 5.12
N ALA A 238 -1.34 -15.83 4.38
CA ALA A 238 -1.64 -16.36 3.05
C ALA A 238 -2.82 -17.33 2.99
N ASN A 239 -2.96 -18.25 3.95
CA ASN A 239 -4.00 -19.29 3.95
C ASN A 239 -5.40 -18.78 4.28
N LYS A 240 -5.55 -17.50 4.64
CA LYS A 240 -6.83 -16.86 4.92
C LYS A 240 -7.49 -16.27 3.68
N TRP A 241 -6.82 -16.34 2.55
CA TRP A 241 -7.30 -15.82 1.28
C TRP A 241 -7.54 -16.93 0.28
N ALA A 242 -8.55 -16.76 -0.55
CA ALA A 242 -8.83 -17.65 -1.68
C ALA A 242 -9.30 -16.82 -2.88
N ILE A 243 -9.06 -17.33 -4.08
CA ILE A 243 -9.59 -16.78 -5.31
C ILE A 243 -10.98 -17.36 -5.62
N THR A 244 -11.82 -16.56 -6.26
CA THR A 244 -13.16 -16.94 -6.73
C THR A 244 -13.24 -16.96 -8.25
N TYR A 245 -12.28 -16.32 -8.92
CA TYR A 245 -12.07 -16.36 -10.36
C TYR A 245 -10.71 -16.98 -10.66
N ASP A 246 -10.47 -17.36 -11.89
CA ASP A 246 -9.14 -17.78 -12.32
C ASP A 246 -8.14 -16.64 -12.16
N ALA A 247 -6.89 -16.97 -11.81
CA ALA A 247 -5.89 -15.95 -11.44
C ALA A 247 -5.57 -14.99 -12.59
N ASP A 248 -5.59 -15.48 -13.84
CA ASP A 248 -5.36 -14.71 -15.06
C ASP A 248 -6.46 -13.67 -15.35
N LEU A 249 -7.65 -13.86 -14.76
CA LEU A 249 -8.77 -12.91 -14.86
C LEU A 249 -8.68 -11.76 -13.85
N ILE A 250 -7.75 -11.82 -12.90
CA ILE A 250 -7.56 -10.79 -11.88
C ILE A 250 -6.40 -9.88 -12.32
N PRO A 251 -6.66 -8.62 -12.74
CA PRO A 251 -5.63 -7.74 -13.28
C PRO A 251 -4.76 -7.14 -12.16
N LEU A 252 -4.03 -8.01 -11.48
CA LEU A 252 -3.12 -7.67 -10.39
C LEU A 252 -1.91 -8.61 -10.43
N VAL A 253 -0.72 -8.04 -10.56
CA VAL A 253 0.56 -8.77 -10.61
C VAL A 253 1.52 -8.19 -9.58
N GLN A 254 2.20 -9.06 -8.85
CA GLN A 254 3.29 -8.69 -7.97
C GLN A 254 4.63 -8.96 -8.64
N LEU A 255 5.51 -7.97 -8.61
CA LEU A 255 6.90 -8.06 -8.98
C LEU A 255 7.77 -7.99 -7.73
N THR A 256 8.78 -8.84 -7.61
CA THR A 256 9.80 -8.73 -6.58
C THR A 256 11.12 -8.37 -7.26
N VAL A 257 11.71 -7.25 -6.87
CA VAL A 257 12.93 -6.68 -7.49
C VAL A 257 13.95 -6.25 -6.44
N ASN A 258 15.21 -6.15 -6.83
CA ASN A 258 16.24 -5.44 -6.07
C ASN A 258 16.50 -4.06 -6.68
N THR A 259 17.30 -3.25 -6.00
CA THR A 259 17.75 -1.94 -6.51
C THR A 259 19.20 -1.72 -6.12
N PRO A 260 20.03 -1.09 -7.00
CA PRO A 260 21.42 -0.76 -6.69
C PRO A 260 21.55 0.36 -5.64
N LEU A 261 20.44 1.06 -5.32
CA LEU A 261 20.42 2.14 -4.32
C LEU A 261 20.31 1.60 -2.89
N ASP A 262 20.05 0.30 -2.74
CA ASP A 262 20.04 -0.31 -1.41
C ASP A 262 21.48 -0.52 -0.93
N THR A 263 21.90 0.34 0.00
CA THR A 263 23.24 0.31 0.61
C THR A 263 23.27 -0.46 1.92
N SER A 264 22.21 -1.16 2.27
CA SER A 264 22.07 -1.85 3.56
C SER A 264 23.08 -2.99 3.78
N THR A 265 23.99 -3.21 2.83
CA THR A 265 24.97 -4.34 2.81
C THR A 265 26.41 -3.93 2.64
N TYR A 266 26.80 -2.72 3.03
CA TYR A 266 28.22 -2.32 3.12
C TYR A 266 28.77 -2.50 4.52
#